data_ac30593c7d9550bf0f327d144d42196c
#
_entry.id   ac30593c7d9550bf0f327d144d42196c
#
_cell.length_a   1.000
_cell.length_b   1.000
_cell.length_c   1.000
_cell.angle_alpha   90.00
_cell.angle_beta   90.00
_cell.angle_gamma   90.00
#
_symmetry.space_group_name_H-M   'P 1'
#
loop_
_entity.id
_entity.type
_entity.pdbx_description
1 polymer ?
#
loop_
_entity_poly.entity_id
_entity_poly.type
_entity_poly.pdbx_seq_one_letter_code
_entity_poly.pdbx_strand_id
1 'polypeptide(L)'
;MATVAETAGTAGPRYTKVAIWLHWLIGLAVIANIGLAMLTEDMPRETHRAAMDVHKALGVTILALTLLRILWRLGHKPPPLPATTPAWQRPLSKVVHFLFYALLILLPLSGWVWMSAADRPIDFFGLTTIPTIVAPNEGLADVLHDRHEALGLAMLALAAIHILAALKHQFVDRTGLMGRMNPF
;
A
#
# COMPACT_ATOMS: atom_id res chain seq x y z
N MET A 1 -21.99 51.04 -3.27
CA MET A 1 -20.74 50.31 -3.07
C MET A 1 -21.07 49.02 -2.39
N ALA A 2 -21.20 47.90 -3.15
CA ALA A 2 -21.44 46.59 -2.61
C ALA A 2 -20.08 45.91 -2.43
N THR A 3 -19.69 45.65 -1.19
CA THR A 3 -18.52 44.88 -0.84
C THR A 3 -18.73 43.42 -1.25
N VAL A 4 -17.98 42.99 -2.29
CA VAL A 4 -17.85 41.59 -2.66
C VAL A 4 -17.08 40.90 -1.50
N ALA A 5 -17.80 40.16 -0.65
CA ALA A 5 -17.20 39.30 0.32
C ALA A 5 -16.49 38.18 -0.44
N GLU A 6 -15.17 38.23 -0.45
CA GLU A 6 -14.27 37.21 -0.93
C GLU A 6 -14.54 35.90 -0.12
N THR A 7 -15.30 34.98 -0.73
CA THR A 7 -15.54 33.67 -0.13
C THR A 7 -14.21 32.93 -0.12
N ALA A 8 -13.51 33.00 1.03
CA ALA A 8 -12.39 32.13 1.30
C ALA A 8 -12.83 30.69 1.03
N GLY A 9 -12.22 30.06 0.02
CA GLY A 9 -12.54 28.72 -0.42
C GLY A 9 -12.45 27.75 0.74
N THR A 10 -13.58 27.29 1.24
CA THR A 10 -13.65 26.26 2.28
C THR A 10 -13.03 24.99 1.71
N ALA A 11 -11.83 24.66 2.17
CA ALA A 11 -11.18 23.40 1.84
C ALA A 11 -12.18 22.26 2.09
N GLY A 12 -12.51 21.51 1.04
CA GLY A 12 -13.49 20.43 1.13
C GLY A 12 -13.12 19.42 2.23
N PRO A 13 -14.05 18.55 2.65
CA PRO A 13 -13.83 17.65 3.79
C PRO A 13 -12.58 16.77 3.57
N ARG A 14 -11.66 16.82 4.53
CA ARG A 14 -10.37 16.09 4.53
C ARG A 14 -10.50 14.75 5.26
N TYR A 15 -9.60 13.84 4.98
CA TYR A 15 -9.41 12.63 5.80
C TYR A 15 -8.85 13.00 7.19
N THR A 16 -9.03 12.11 8.16
CA THR A 16 -8.39 12.28 9.46
C THR A 16 -6.87 12.23 9.35
N LYS A 17 -6.14 12.93 10.20
CA LYS A 17 -4.65 12.91 10.18
C LYS A 17 -4.10 11.50 10.26
N VAL A 18 -4.68 10.63 11.10
CA VAL A 18 -4.27 9.21 11.20
C VAL A 18 -4.44 8.48 9.88
N ALA A 19 -5.58 8.64 9.20
CA ALA A 19 -5.80 8.01 7.89
C ALA A 19 -4.81 8.51 6.82
N ILE A 20 -4.44 9.79 6.87
CA ILE A 20 -3.46 10.40 5.96
C ILE A 20 -2.07 9.82 6.23
N TRP A 21 -1.60 9.83 7.48
CA TRP A 21 -0.28 9.30 7.82
C TRP A 21 -0.14 7.81 7.52
N LEU A 22 -1.15 7.00 7.86
CA LEU A 22 -1.17 5.57 7.52
C LEU A 22 -1.14 5.34 6.00
N HIS A 23 -1.79 6.21 5.21
CA HIS A 23 -1.71 6.11 3.75
C HIS A 23 -0.28 6.32 3.24
N TRP A 24 0.35 7.41 3.66
CA TRP A 24 1.70 7.74 3.20
C TRP A 24 2.75 6.74 3.69
N LEU A 25 2.67 6.32 4.97
CA LEU A 25 3.59 5.32 5.52
C LEU A 25 3.49 3.99 4.77
N ILE A 26 2.27 3.49 4.54
CA ILE A 26 2.06 2.24 3.79
C ILE A 26 2.52 2.42 2.34
N GLY A 27 2.15 3.51 1.68
CA GLY A 27 2.52 3.76 0.29
C GLY A 27 4.03 3.82 0.08
N LEU A 28 4.75 4.56 0.93
CA LEU A 28 6.22 4.64 0.89
C LEU A 28 6.87 3.30 1.21
N ALA A 29 6.36 2.57 2.21
CA ALA A 29 6.85 1.24 2.57
C ALA A 29 6.67 0.24 1.41
N VAL A 30 5.53 0.26 0.70
CA VAL A 30 5.27 -0.58 -0.48
C VAL A 30 6.25 -0.26 -1.60
N ILE A 31 6.45 1.03 -1.92
CA ILE A 31 7.40 1.45 -2.97
C ILE A 31 8.82 1.00 -2.62
N ALA A 32 9.26 1.22 -1.37
CA ALA A 32 10.58 0.80 -0.91
C ALA A 32 10.71 -0.73 -0.97
N ASN A 33 9.69 -1.46 -0.56
CA ASN A 33 9.71 -2.93 -0.52
C ASN A 33 9.78 -3.57 -1.92
N ILE A 34 9.03 -3.04 -2.87
CA ILE A 34 9.12 -3.46 -4.28
C ILE A 34 10.49 -3.08 -4.85
N GLY A 35 10.98 -1.87 -4.52
CA GLY A 35 12.32 -1.43 -4.93
C GLY A 35 13.43 -2.35 -4.41
N LEU A 36 13.37 -2.79 -3.17
CA LEU A 36 14.33 -3.77 -2.61
C LEU A 36 14.35 -5.07 -3.42
N ALA A 37 13.18 -5.62 -3.77
CA ALA A 37 13.11 -6.85 -4.56
C ALA A 37 13.71 -6.67 -5.95
N MET A 38 13.28 -5.65 -6.69
CA MET A 38 13.63 -5.48 -8.11
C MET A 38 15.06 -4.96 -8.30
N LEU A 39 15.50 -3.98 -7.48
CA LEU A 39 16.80 -3.33 -7.70
C LEU A 39 17.99 -4.14 -7.18
N THR A 40 17.75 -5.15 -6.36
CA THR A 40 18.84 -5.97 -5.79
C THR A 40 18.94 -7.36 -6.41
N GLU A 41 18.08 -7.72 -7.34
CA GLU A 41 18.02 -9.05 -7.97
C GLU A 41 19.35 -9.46 -8.61
N ASP A 42 19.96 -8.54 -9.35
CA ASP A 42 21.26 -8.74 -10.05
C ASP A 42 22.47 -8.35 -9.21
N MET A 43 22.29 -8.01 -7.93
CA MET A 43 23.39 -7.61 -7.05
C MET A 43 24.12 -8.82 -6.47
N PRO A 44 25.36 -8.62 -5.92
CA PRO A 44 26.08 -9.68 -5.22
C PRO A 44 25.18 -10.37 -4.18
N ARG A 45 25.32 -11.70 -4.08
CA ARG A 45 24.44 -12.56 -3.26
C ARG A 45 24.25 -12.08 -1.82
N GLU A 46 25.29 -11.52 -1.22
CA GLU A 46 25.23 -10.99 0.15
C GLU A 46 24.31 -9.75 0.24
N THR A 47 24.47 -8.81 -0.70
CA THR A 47 23.64 -7.61 -0.80
C THR A 47 22.18 -7.96 -1.04
N HIS A 48 21.91 -8.87 -2.00
CA HIS A 48 20.56 -9.35 -2.27
C HIS A 48 19.93 -10.01 -1.05
N ARG A 49 20.68 -10.87 -0.33
CA ARG A 49 20.18 -11.53 0.88
C ARG A 49 19.81 -10.50 1.96
N ALA A 50 20.69 -9.54 2.25
CA ALA A 50 20.42 -8.48 3.23
C ALA A 50 19.18 -7.65 2.85
N ALA A 51 19.02 -7.32 1.57
CA ALA A 51 17.83 -6.62 1.06
C ALA A 51 16.56 -7.45 1.24
N MET A 52 16.61 -8.77 0.97
CA MET A 52 15.47 -9.67 1.16
C MET A 52 15.10 -9.86 2.63
N ASP A 53 16.06 -9.80 3.56
CA ASP A 53 15.74 -9.83 4.99
C ASP A 53 14.97 -8.57 5.41
N VAL A 54 15.36 -7.40 4.92
CA VAL A 54 14.60 -6.15 5.11
C VAL A 54 13.24 -6.21 4.40
N HIS A 55 13.18 -6.75 3.16
CA HIS A 55 11.92 -6.93 2.40
C HIS A 55 10.89 -7.75 3.18
N LYS A 56 11.30 -8.86 3.78
CA LYS A 56 10.43 -9.73 4.59
C LYS A 56 9.90 -9.00 5.82
N ALA A 57 10.77 -8.33 6.56
CA ALA A 57 10.40 -7.56 7.75
C ALA A 57 9.46 -6.38 7.42
N LEU A 58 9.75 -5.63 6.33
CA LEU A 58 8.85 -4.60 5.81
C LEU A 58 7.51 -5.17 5.37
N GLY A 59 7.47 -6.35 4.75
CA GLY A 59 6.23 -7.03 4.38
C GLY A 59 5.31 -7.25 5.60
N VAL A 60 5.86 -7.75 6.70
CA VAL A 60 5.12 -7.91 7.97
C VAL A 60 4.67 -6.56 8.52
N THR A 61 5.52 -5.54 8.45
CA THR A 61 5.19 -4.17 8.88
C THR A 61 4.03 -3.59 8.06
N ILE A 62 4.06 -3.75 6.73
CA ILE A 62 2.99 -3.31 5.82
C ILE A 62 1.67 -4.00 6.17
N LEU A 63 1.68 -5.29 6.46
CA LEU A 63 0.50 -6.03 6.90
C LEU A 63 -0.06 -5.46 8.20
N ALA A 64 0.77 -5.25 9.21
CA ALA A 64 0.35 -4.69 10.50
C ALA A 64 -0.25 -3.27 10.34
N LEU A 65 0.42 -2.38 9.59
CA LEU A 65 -0.08 -1.04 9.30
C LEU A 65 -1.39 -1.05 8.50
N THR A 66 -1.53 -2.02 7.59
CA THR A 66 -2.77 -2.19 6.80
C THR A 66 -3.93 -2.60 7.68
N LEU A 67 -3.73 -3.56 8.59
CA LEU A 67 -4.76 -3.96 9.56
C LEU A 67 -5.14 -2.79 10.47
N LEU A 68 -4.17 -2.03 10.97
CA LEU A 68 -4.43 -0.81 11.74
C LEU A 68 -5.24 0.21 10.94
N ARG A 69 -4.92 0.39 9.64
CA ARG A 69 -5.66 1.29 8.76
C ARG A 69 -7.10 0.83 8.53
N ILE A 70 -7.32 -0.48 8.39
CA ILE A 70 -8.67 -1.05 8.24
C ILE A 70 -9.47 -0.81 9.52
N LEU A 71 -8.91 -1.11 10.70
CA LEU A 71 -9.54 -0.88 11.99
C LEU A 71 -9.90 0.60 12.19
N TRP A 72 -8.96 1.51 11.85
CA TRP A 72 -9.23 2.95 11.91
C TRP A 72 -10.40 3.35 11.01
N ARG A 73 -10.46 2.80 9.80
CA ARG A 73 -11.50 3.10 8.81
C ARG A 73 -12.89 2.59 9.22
N LEU A 74 -12.98 1.53 10.00
CA LEU A 74 -14.28 1.05 10.52
C LEU A 74 -14.93 2.09 11.44
N GLY A 75 -14.14 2.81 12.23
CA GLY A 75 -14.64 3.89 13.10
C GLY A 75 -14.71 5.28 12.44
N HIS A 76 -14.03 5.49 11.29
CA HIS A 76 -13.86 6.81 10.67
C HIS A 76 -14.16 6.73 9.17
N LYS A 77 -15.41 7.03 8.81
CA LYS A 77 -15.85 7.00 7.40
C LYS A 77 -15.05 8.02 6.56
N PRO A 78 -14.63 7.62 5.36
CA PRO A 78 -13.96 8.55 4.44
C PRO A 78 -14.92 9.68 4.02
N PRO A 79 -14.40 10.88 3.76
CA PRO A 79 -15.23 11.98 3.27
C PRO A 79 -15.78 11.64 1.87
N PRO A 80 -17.01 12.07 1.54
CA PRO A 80 -17.62 11.80 0.25
C PRO A 80 -16.80 12.42 -0.88
N LEU A 81 -16.84 11.82 -2.06
CA LEU A 81 -16.19 12.38 -3.25
C LEU A 81 -16.86 13.73 -3.60
N PRO A 82 -16.09 14.69 -4.16
CA PRO A 82 -16.65 15.94 -4.64
C PRO A 82 -17.84 15.73 -5.58
N ALA A 83 -18.84 16.62 -5.53
CA ALA A 83 -20.00 16.55 -6.41
C ALA A 83 -19.61 16.62 -7.90
N THR A 84 -18.52 17.30 -8.21
CA THR A 84 -17.94 17.45 -9.55
C THR A 84 -17.28 16.17 -10.09
N THR A 85 -17.11 15.12 -9.24
CA THR A 85 -16.53 13.85 -9.68
C THR A 85 -17.47 13.14 -10.66
N PRO A 86 -17.01 12.80 -11.90
CA PRO A 86 -17.80 12.08 -12.89
C PRO A 86 -18.40 10.79 -12.32
N ALA A 87 -19.62 10.47 -12.72
CA ALA A 87 -20.37 9.35 -12.16
C ALA A 87 -19.63 8.00 -12.29
N TRP A 88 -18.92 7.78 -13.40
CA TRP A 88 -18.16 6.56 -13.67
C TRP A 88 -16.90 6.41 -12.79
N GLN A 89 -16.32 7.51 -12.31
CA GLN A 89 -15.12 7.47 -11.44
C GLN A 89 -15.45 6.99 -10.03
N ARG A 90 -16.69 7.18 -9.57
CA ARG A 90 -17.10 6.79 -8.21
C ARG A 90 -17.03 5.27 -7.98
N PRO A 91 -17.62 4.39 -8.83
CA PRO A 91 -17.45 2.95 -8.69
C PRO A 91 -16.01 2.52 -8.93
N LEU A 92 -15.32 3.10 -9.92
CA LEU A 92 -13.91 2.77 -10.22
C LEU A 92 -13.01 3.02 -9.00
N SER A 93 -13.16 4.16 -8.32
CA SER A 93 -12.37 4.44 -7.13
C SER A 93 -12.60 3.42 -6.01
N LYS A 94 -13.82 2.92 -5.84
CA LYS A 94 -14.13 1.85 -4.86
C LYS A 94 -13.43 0.55 -5.23
N VAL A 95 -13.46 0.15 -6.51
CA VAL A 95 -12.79 -1.07 -7.00
C VAL A 95 -11.28 -0.96 -6.79
N VAL A 96 -10.65 0.14 -7.18
CA VAL A 96 -9.22 0.36 -7.00
C VAL A 96 -8.82 0.29 -5.52
N HIS A 97 -9.57 0.93 -4.61
CA HIS A 97 -9.29 0.84 -3.18
C HIS A 97 -9.49 -0.58 -2.63
N PHE A 98 -10.51 -1.29 -3.09
CA PHE A 98 -10.71 -2.70 -2.72
C PHE A 98 -9.53 -3.56 -3.16
N LEU A 99 -9.06 -3.42 -4.41
CA LEU A 99 -7.91 -4.14 -4.92
C LEU A 99 -6.64 -3.83 -4.13
N PHE A 100 -6.41 -2.56 -3.74
CA PHE A 100 -5.30 -2.24 -2.85
C PHE A 100 -5.39 -2.95 -1.51
N TYR A 101 -6.53 -2.93 -0.84
CA TYR A 101 -6.68 -3.63 0.44
C TYR A 101 -6.49 -5.14 0.29
N ALA A 102 -7.03 -5.73 -0.78
CA ALA A 102 -6.82 -7.15 -1.07
C ALA A 102 -5.34 -7.47 -1.27
N LEU A 103 -4.62 -6.71 -2.10
CA LEU A 103 -3.20 -6.92 -2.35
C LEU A 103 -2.33 -6.62 -1.11
N LEU A 104 -2.64 -5.58 -0.34
CA LEU A 104 -1.92 -5.23 0.89
C LEU A 104 -2.04 -6.29 1.99
N ILE A 105 -3.04 -7.17 1.92
CA ILE A 105 -3.22 -8.32 2.81
C ILE A 105 -2.62 -9.58 2.16
N LEU A 106 -3.02 -9.91 0.93
CA LEU A 106 -2.66 -11.17 0.28
C LEU A 106 -1.16 -11.26 -0.03
N LEU A 107 -0.54 -10.15 -0.47
CA LEU A 107 0.87 -10.14 -0.82
C LEU A 107 1.78 -10.45 0.38
N PRO A 108 1.74 -9.74 1.52
CA PRO A 108 2.57 -10.09 2.67
C PRO A 108 2.18 -11.45 3.29
N LEU A 109 0.92 -11.85 3.28
CA LEU A 109 0.51 -13.17 3.74
C LEU A 109 1.07 -14.29 2.85
N SER A 110 1.04 -14.14 1.52
CA SER A 110 1.64 -15.11 0.61
C SER A 110 3.14 -15.28 0.86
N GLY A 111 3.86 -14.18 1.10
CA GLY A 111 5.27 -14.20 1.47
C GLY A 111 5.53 -14.90 2.82
N TRP A 112 4.68 -14.65 3.82
CA TRP A 112 4.82 -15.29 5.12
C TRP A 112 4.53 -16.81 5.05
N VAL A 113 3.46 -17.20 4.36
CA VAL A 113 3.17 -18.64 4.14
C VAL A 113 4.28 -19.30 3.32
N TRP A 114 4.80 -18.63 2.28
CA TRP A 114 5.94 -19.11 1.49
C TRP A 114 7.17 -19.34 2.35
N MET A 115 7.59 -18.36 3.14
CA MET A 115 8.75 -18.49 4.03
C MET A 115 8.53 -19.62 5.06
N SER A 116 7.31 -19.76 5.58
CA SER A 116 6.97 -20.87 6.50
C SER A 116 7.07 -22.23 5.80
N ALA A 117 6.52 -22.36 4.60
CA ALA A 117 6.55 -23.60 3.81
C ALA A 117 7.99 -23.97 3.38
N ALA A 118 8.86 -22.99 3.18
CA ALA A 118 10.27 -23.16 2.86
C ALA A 118 11.16 -23.43 4.11
N ASP A 119 10.57 -23.53 5.30
CA ASP A 119 11.28 -23.63 6.59
C ASP A 119 12.31 -22.51 6.82
N ARG A 120 11.95 -21.29 6.45
CA ARG A 120 12.78 -20.09 6.57
C ARG A 120 12.06 -19.06 7.43
N PRO A 121 12.27 -19.03 8.74
CA PRO A 121 11.64 -18.05 9.60
C PRO A 121 12.05 -16.62 9.23
N ILE A 122 11.16 -15.67 9.43
CA ILE A 122 11.40 -14.26 9.12
C ILE A 122 12.02 -13.58 10.32
N ASP A 123 13.23 -13.05 10.15
CA ASP A 123 13.82 -12.14 11.13
C ASP A 123 13.15 -10.78 11.04
N PHE A 124 12.63 -10.28 12.15
CA PHE A 124 11.98 -8.98 12.22
C PHE A 124 12.96 -7.92 12.70
N PHE A 125 13.80 -7.41 11.78
CA PHE A 125 14.79 -6.38 12.01
C PHE A 125 15.80 -6.70 13.14
N GLY A 126 16.14 -7.95 13.36
CA GLY A 126 17.02 -8.37 14.45
C GLY A 126 16.40 -8.30 15.86
N LEU A 127 15.10 -7.94 15.95
CA LEU A 127 14.41 -7.78 17.24
C LEU A 127 13.75 -9.08 17.71
N THR A 128 13.17 -9.82 16.78
CA THR A 128 12.48 -11.08 17.06
C THR A 128 12.30 -11.89 15.77
N THR A 129 11.97 -13.16 15.93
CA THR A 129 11.65 -14.04 14.82
C THR A 129 10.13 -14.21 14.70
N ILE A 130 9.57 -13.95 13.52
CA ILE A 130 8.15 -14.19 13.24
C ILE A 130 7.97 -15.72 13.09
N PRO A 131 7.04 -16.34 13.83
CA PRO A 131 6.86 -17.79 13.82
C PRO A 131 6.35 -18.27 12.45
N THR A 132 6.67 -19.51 12.11
CA THR A 132 6.07 -20.20 10.98
C THR A 132 4.61 -20.53 11.27
N ILE A 133 3.75 -20.44 10.23
CA ILE A 133 2.29 -20.64 10.35
C ILE A 133 1.79 -21.87 9.60
N VAL A 134 2.67 -22.51 8.82
CA VAL A 134 2.41 -23.81 8.16
C VAL A 134 3.63 -24.71 8.32
N ALA A 135 3.42 -26.01 8.24
CA ALA A 135 4.52 -26.97 8.22
C ALA A 135 5.34 -26.87 6.93
N PRO A 136 6.64 -27.22 6.95
CA PRO A 136 7.48 -27.27 5.77
C PRO A 136 6.86 -28.13 4.66
N ASN A 137 6.82 -27.58 3.43
CA ASN A 137 6.28 -28.22 2.24
C ASN A 137 6.87 -27.57 0.98
N GLU A 138 7.81 -28.25 0.32
CA GLU A 138 8.50 -27.73 -0.85
C GLU A 138 7.55 -27.38 -2.01
N GLY A 139 6.59 -28.28 -2.33
CA GLY A 139 5.64 -28.02 -3.41
C GLY A 139 4.74 -26.81 -3.15
N LEU A 140 4.37 -26.56 -1.91
CA LEU A 140 3.64 -25.34 -1.52
C LEU A 140 4.56 -24.11 -1.62
N ALA A 141 5.82 -24.24 -1.21
CA ALA A 141 6.78 -23.13 -1.29
C ALA A 141 7.00 -22.67 -2.73
N ASP A 142 7.15 -23.59 -3.68
CA ASP A 142 7.34 -23.27 -5.11
C ASP A 142 6.12 -22.54 -5.67
N VAL A 143 4.91 -23.07 -5.43
CA VAL A 143 3.67 -22.43 -5.89
C VAL A 143 3.52 -21.02 -5.30
N LEU A 144 3.85 -20.84 -4.01
CA LEU A 144 3.71 -19.54 -3.36
C LEU A 144 4.76 -18.53 -3.80
N HIS A 145 5.95 -18.98 -4.18
CA HIS A 145 6.96 -18.13 -4.82
C HIS A 145 6.38 -17.45 -6.06
N ASP A 146 5.90 -18.23 -7.03
CA ASP A 146 5.35 -17.71 -8.29
C ASP A 146 4.13 -16.79 -8.05
N ARG A 147 3.28 -17.18 -7.09
CA ARG A 147 2.10 -16.38 -6.75
C ARG A 147 2.47 -15.05 -6.08
N HIS A 148 3.47 -15.06 -5.19
CA HIS A 148 3.95 -13.84 -4.55
C HIS A 148 4.52 -12.86 -5.57
N GLU A 149 5.32 -13.34 -6.51
CA GLU A 149 5.86 -12.53 -7.61
C GLU A 149 4.74 -11.93 -8.47
N ALA A 150 3.79 -12.75 -8.91
CA ALA A 150 2.65 -12.28 -9.71
C ALA A 150 1.81 -11.21 -8.96
N LEU A 151 1.56 -11.40 -7.66
CA LEU A 151 0.89 -10.41 -6.82
C LEU A 151 1.73 -9.13 -6.66
N GLY A 152 3.06 -9.26 -6.58
CA GLY A 152 3.99 -8.13 -6.54
C GLY A 152 3.92 -7.27 -7.80
N LEU A 153 3.93 -7.90 -8.98
CA LEU A 153 3.75 -7.22 -10.27
C LEU A 153 2.38 -6.56 -10.39
N ALA A 154 1.32 -7.21 -9.91
CA ALA A 154 -0.03 -6.62 -9.87
C ALA A 154 -0.07 -5.39 -8.95
N MET A 155 0.58 -5.44 -7.78
CA MET A 155 0.70 -4.30 -6.86
C MET A 155 1.47 -3.14 -7.51
N LEU A 156 2.60 -3.43 -8.17
CA LEU A 156 3.39 -2.42 -8.90
C LEU A 156 2.55 -1.71 -9.97
N ALA A 157 1.86 -2.48 -10.81
CA ALA A 157 0.99 -1.92 -11.86
C ALA A 157 -0.14 -1.06 -11.27
N LEU A 158 -0.81 -1.56 -10.23
CA LEU A 158 -1.89 -0.83 -9.56
C LEU A 158 -1.38 0.46 -8.90
N ALA A 159 -0.21 0.42 -8.26
CA ALA A 159 0.42 1.59 -7.64
C ALA A 159 0.82 2.63 -8.70
N ALA A 160 1.40 2.21 -9.83
CA ALA A 160 1.74 3.11 -10.93
C ALA A 160 0.50 3.80 -11.49
N ILE A 161 -0.57 3.06 -11.78
CA ILE A 161 -1.84 3.62 -12.27
C ILE A 161 -2.43 4.60 -11.23
N HIS A 162 -2.39 4.26 -9.95
CA HIS A 162 -2.91 5.11 -8.87
C HIS A 162 -2.14 6.43 -8.76
N ILE A 163 -0.81 6.39 -8.82
CA ILE A 163 0.04 7.58 -8.78
C ILE A 163 -0.22 8.45 -10.02
N LEU A 164 -0.25 7.87 -11.22
CA LEU A 164 -0.52 8.60 -12.46
C LEU A 164 -1.92 9.24 -12.43
N ALA A 165 -2.94 8.54 -11.93
CA ALA A 165 -4.27 9.08 -11.76
C ALA A 165 -4.29 10.25 -10.76
N ALA A 166 -3.57 10.13 -9.63
CA ALA A 166 -3.45 11.21 -8.65
C ALA A 166 -2.77 12.45 -9.25
N LEU A 167 -1.68 12.28 -10.01
CA LEU A 167 -0.99 13.35 -10.71
C LEU A 167 -1.89 14.01 -11.77
N LYS A 168 -2.62 13.20 -12.55
CA LYS A 168 -3.61 13.71 -13.51
C LYS A 168 -4.66 14.56 -12.80
N HIS A 169 -5.23 14.08 -11.70
CA HIS A 169 -6.23 14.83 -10.93
C HIS A 169 -5.67 16.13 -10.33
N GLN A 170 -4.39 16.15 -9.96
CA GLN A 170 -3.75 17.34 -9.41
C GLN A 170 -3.43 18.38 -10.48
N PHE A 171 -2.79 17.99 -11.59
CA PHE A 171 -2.19 18.91 -12.55
C PHE A 171 -3.07 19.18 -13.78
N VAL A 172 -3.84 18.19 -14.23
CA VAL A 172 -4.69 18.27 -15.41
C VAL A 172 -6.13 18.64 -15.03
N ASP A 173 -6.77 17.81 -14.19
CA ASP A 173 -8.17 17.99 -13.83
C ASP A 173 -8.37 19.05 -12.73
N ARG A 174 -7.32 19.37 -11.97
CA ARG A 174 -7.28 20.37 -10.88
C ARG A 174 -8.43 20.20 -9.87
N THR A 175 -8.76 18.95 -9.54
CA THR A 175 -9.91 18.59 -8.70
C THR A 175 -9.69 18.83 -7.21
N GLY A 176 -8.46 19.13 -6.76
CA GLY A 176 -8.10 19.29 -5.36
C GLY A 176 -8.11 17.98 -4.53
N LEU A 177 -8.29 16.81 -5.18
CA LEU A 177 -8.36 15.51 -4.50
C LEU A 177 -7.10 15.17 -3.71
N MET A 178 -5.91 15.52 -4.23
CA MET A 178 -4.65 15.30 -3.50
C MET A 178 -4.57 16.13 -2.22
N GLY A 179 -5.12 17.33 -2.20
CA GLY A 179 -5.16 18.19 -1.00
C GLY A 179 -5.89 17.53 0.17
N ARG A 180 -6.82 16.59 -0.10
CA ARG A 180 -7.56 15.85 0.94
C ARG A 180 -6.68 14.82 1.67
N MET A 181 -5.55 14.41 1.06
CA MET A 181 -4.56 13.48 1.60
C MET A 181 -3.21 14.16 1.89
N ASN A 182 -3.16 15.51 1.85
CA ASN A 182 -1.97 16.26 2.23
C ASN A 182 -1.75 16.13 3.74
N PRO A 183 -0.56 15.71 4.21
CA PRO A 183 -0.23 15.59 5.62
C PRO A 183 -0.05 16.93 6.35
N PHE A 184 0.13 18.05 5.59
CA PHE A 184 0.39 19.40 6.10
C PHE A 184 -0.82 20.34 6.00
#